data_a229a3b65ef59b283690fdb2a52e3cf6
#
_entry.id   a229a3b65ef59b283690fdb2a52e3cf6
#
_cell.length_a   1.000
_cell.length_b   1.000
_cell.length_c   1.000
_cell.angle_alpha   90.00
_cell.angle_beta   90.00
_cell.angle_gamma   90.00
#
_symmetry.space_group_name_H-M   'P 1'
#
loop_
_entity.id
_entity.type
_entity.pdbx_description
1 polymer ?
#
loop_
_entity_poly.entity_id
_entity_poly.type
_entity_poly.pdbx_seq_one_letter_code
_entity_poly.pdbx_strand_id
1 'polypeptide(L)'
;MAEQDDDVALIRRWFQKLQVCVQTVDFAGSRPLFADDMITFGTFTAFTIGREATEREQWRHVWGHIDQFRWRLDDLRTLISGDRLTAVGMAVFESTGYSEGGRAFDRPGRATVVLGRQAVGEEWVAQHTHVSLFPSTPARSFGPKREQPSAL
;
A
#
# COMPACT_ATOMS: atom_id res chain seq x y z
N MET A 1 1.96 -5.94 26.55
CA MET A 1 0.76 -5.16 26.32
C MET A 1 1.06 -3.75 25.86
N ALA A 2 1.62 -2.86 26.68
CA ALA A 2 2.01 -1.52 26.21
C ALA A 2 3.03 -1.58 25.06
N GLU A 3 3.97 -2.52 25.10
CA GLU A 3 4.98 -2.69 24.04
C GLU A 3 4.37 -3.14 22.71
N GLN A 4 3.36 -4.01 22.74
CA GLN A 4 2.65 -4.42 21.52
C GLN A 4 1.78 -3.27 20.98
N ASP A 5 1.23 -2.45 21.86
CA ASP A 5 0.47 -1.28 21.46
C ASP A 5 1.34 -0.30 20.67
N ASP A 6 2.62 -0.14 21.09
CA ASP A 6 3.59 0.68 20.35
C ASP A 6 3.90 0.09 18.97
N ASP A 7 4.07 -1.23 18.88
CA ASP A 7 4.30 -1.91 17.61
C ASP A 7 3.12 -1.73 16.66
N VAL A 8 1.89 -1.85 17.15
CA VAL A 8 0.66 -1.65 16.37
C VAL A 8 0.54 -0.19 15.93
N ALA A 9 0.87 0.76 16.82
CA ALA A 9 0.85 2.18 16.46
C ALA A 9 1.81 2.48 15.30
N LEU A 10 3.00 1.87 15.30
CA LEU A 10 3.96 2.01 14.20
C LEU A 10 3.50 1.33 12.91
N ILE A 11 2.78 0.21 13.02
CA ILE A 11 2.15 -0.42 11.84
C ILE A 11 1.08 0.51 11.26
N ARG A 12 0.20 1.05 12.10
CA ARG A 12 -0.82 2.02 11.69
C ARG A 12 -0.19 3.21 10.99
N ARG A 13 0.90 3.71 11.53
CA ARG A 13 1.66 4.83 10.95
C ARG A 13 2.20 4.49 9.57
N TRP A 14 2.67 3.26 9.36
CA TRP A 14 3.10 2.79 8.04
C TRP A 14 1.98 2.91 7.01
N PHE A 15 0.77 2.42 7.36
CA PHE A 15 -0.40 2.52 6.47
C PHE A 15 -0.78 3.98 6.21
N GLN A 16 -0.74 4.85 7.23
CA GLN A 16 -1.04 6.28 7.08
C GLN A 16 -0.06 6.97 6.12
N LYS A 17 1.22 6.67 6.24
CA LYS A 17 2.26 7.22 5.36
C LYS A 17 2.05 6.77 3.91
N LEU A 18 1.78 5.51 3.70
CA LEU A 18 1.52 4.99 2.36
C LEU A 18 0.27 5.65 1.76
N GLN A 19 -0.79 5.82 2.54
CA GLN A 19 -2.01 6.48 2.09
C GLN A 19 -1.71 7.88 1.53
N VAL A 20 -0.94 8.67 2.23
CA VAL A 20 -0.56 10.02 1.77
C VAL A 20 0.23 9.94 0.46
N CYS A 21 1.17 9.00 0.35
CA CYS A 21 1.96 8.83 -0.88
C CYS A 21 1.07 8.45 -2.07
N VAL A 22 0.11 7.56 -1.88
CA VAL A 22 -0.84 7.18 -2.94
C VAL A 22 -1.71 8.37 -3.34
N GLN A 23 -2.26 9.09 -2.36
CA GLN A 23 -3.13 10.24 -2.59
C GLN A 23 -2.43 11.37 -3.35
N THR A 24 -1.14 11.55 -3.11
CA THR A 24 -0.34 12.61 -3.73
C THR A 24 0.52 12.14 -4.89
N VAL A 25 0.44 10.85 -5.23
CA VAL A 25 1.27 10.21 -6.29
C VAL A 25 2.76 10.43 -6.02
N ASP A 26 3.18 10.27 -4.76
CA ASP A 26 4.55 10.52 -4.31
C ASP A 26 5.33 9.21 -4.24
N PHE A 27 5.91 8.79 -5.36
CA PHE A 27 6.73 7.57 -5.42
C PHE A 27 8.01 7.70 -4.61
N ALA A 28 8.66 8.85 -4.67
CA ALA A 28 9.89 9.08 -3.91
C ALA A 28 9.66 8.97 -2.39
N GLY A 29 8.59 9.57 -1.90
CA GLY A 29 8.23 9.51 -0.48
C GLY A 29 7.84 8.10 -0.02
N SER A 30 7.37 7.25 -0.92
CA SER A 30 7.00 5.88 -0.57
C SER A 30 8.18 4.92 -0.44
N ARG A 31 9.32 5.23 -1.05
CA ARG A 31 10.47 4.32 -1.10
C ARG A 31 10.98 3.85 0.26
N PRO A 32 11.09 4.71 1.29
CA PRO A 32 11.52 4.24 2.61
C PRO A 32 10.55 3.27 3.29
N LEU A 33 9.33 3.16 2.81
CA LEU A 33 8.31 2.27 3.38
C LEU A 33 8.49 0.82 2.94
N PHE A 34 9.31 0.57 1.92
CA PHE A 34 9.45 -0.76 1.29
C PHE A 34 10.92 -1.15 1.19
N ALA A 35 11.20 -2.43 1.39
CA ALA A 35 12.53 -2.98 1.20
C ALA A 35 12.90 -2.99 -0.29
N ASP A 36 14.19 -2.81 -0.60
CA ASP A 36 14.69 -2.83 -1.98
C ASP A 36 14.34 -4.13 -2.70
N ASP A 37 14.41 -5.24 -1.97
CA ASP A 37 14.20 -6.60 -2.48
C ASP A 37 12.80 -7.14 -2.23
N MET A 38 11.84 -6.25 -1.97
CA MET A 38 10.45 -6.66 -1.71
C MET A 38 9.90 -7.53 -2.82
N ILE A 39 8.97 -8.40 -2.46
CA ILE A 39 8.22 -9.23 -3.41
C ILE A 39 6.75 -8.87 -3.28
N THR A 40 6.05 -8.71 -4.39
CA THR A 40 4.64 -8.31 -4.33
C THR A 40 3.79 -9.09 -5.33
N PHE A 41 2.53 -9.28 -4.95
CA PHE A 41 1.45 -9.57 -5.89
C PHE A 41 0.62 -8.29 -6.03
N GLY A 42 0.46 -7.83 -7.25
CA GLY A 42 -0.44 -6.73 -7.55
C GLY A 42 -1.71 -7.21 -8.23
N THR A 43 -2.52 -6.28 -8.66
CA THR A 43 -3.78 -6.61 -9.35
C THR A 43 -3.56 -7.13 -10.77
N PHE A 44 -2.37 -6.96 -11.34
CA PHE A 44 -2.09 -7.27 -12.75
C PHE A 44 -1.02 -8.32 -12.97
N THR A 45 -0.21 -8.63 -11.94
CA THR A 45 0.99 -9.45 -12.10
C THR A 45 1.00 -10.62 -11.14
N ALA A 46 1.69 -11.72 -11.53
CA ALA A 46 1.92 -12.85 -10.64
C ALA A 46 2.93 -12.46 -9.55
N PHE A 47 4.19 -12.35 -9.90
CA PHE A 47 5.23 -11.86 -8.99
C PHE A 47 5.88 -10.62 -9.58
N THR A 48 6.12 -9.63 -8.72
CA THR A 48 7.03 -8.53 -9.03
C THR A 48 8.11 -8.53 -7.96
N ILE A 49 9.35 -8.62 -8.38
CA ILE A 49 10.50 -8.72 -7.47
C ILE A 49 11.28 -7.41 -7.52
N GLY A 50 11.43 -6.81 -6.34
CA GLY A 50 12.13 -5.55 -6.18
C GLY A 50 11.19 -4.34 -6.14
N ARG A 51 11.58 -3.37 -5.32
CA ARG A 51 10.81 -2.13 -5.15
C ARG A 51 10.74 -1.31 -6.45
N GLU A 52 11.86 -1.20 -7.16
CA GLU A 52 11.91 -0.45 -8.42
C GLU A 52 10.97 -1.05 -9.46
N ALA A 53 10.98 -2.37 -9.61
CA ALA A 53 10.07 -3.06 -10.53
C ALA A 53 8.61 -2.87 -10.13
N THR A 54 8.31 -2.91 -8.83
CA THR A 54 6.96 -2.69 -8.33
C THR A 54 6.46 -1.27 -8.64
N GLU A 55 7.30 -0.27 -8.42
CA GLU A 55 6.96 1.11 -8.77
C GLU A 55 6.67 1.22 -10.28
N ARG A 56 7.56 0.71 -11.12
CA ARG A 56 7.46 0.80 -12.58
C ARG A 56 6.27 0.03 -13.15
N GLU A 57 6.04 -1.19 -12.67
CA GLU A 57 5.07 -2.11 -13.29
C GLU A 57 3.68 -2.04 -12.66
N GLN A 58 3.56 -1.53 -11.44
CA GLN A 58 2.28 -1.46 -10.73
C GLN A 58 1.90 -0.05 -10.31
N TRP A 59 2.65 0.58 -9.42
CA TRP A 59 2.22 1.83 -8.79
C TRP A 59 2.02 2.96 -9.81
N ARG A 60 2.88 3.05 -10.82
CA ARG A 60 2.78 4.07 -11.86
C ARG A 60 1.54 3.89 -12.74
N HIS A 61 0.97 2.70 -12.76
CA HIS A 61 -0.25 2.40 -13.50
C HIS A 61 -1.53 2.54 -12.67
N VAL A 62 -1.41 2.74 -11.36
CA VAL A 62 -2.55 2.76 -10.45
C VAL A 62 -2.70 4.11 -9.76
N TRP A 63 -1.67 4.58 -9.06
CA TRP A 63 -1.81 5.73 -8.16
C TRP A 63 -2.29 7.01 -8.85
N GLY A 64 -1.80 7.30 -10.05
CA GLY A 64 -2.23 8.48 -10.82
C GLY A 64 -3.58 8.34 -11.49
N HIS A 65 -4.19 7.16 -11.45
CA HIS A 65 -5.43 6.84 -12.17
C HIS A 65 -6.63 6.62 -11.25
N ILE A 66 -6.44 6.75 -9.95
CA ILE A 66 -7.49 6.61 -8.94
C ILE A 66 -7.55 7.86 -8.09
N ASP A 67 -8.67 8.04 -7.39
CA ASP A 67 -8.85 9.11 -6.44
C ASP A 67 -9.33 8.58 -5.10
N GLN A 68 -9.23 9.41 -4.06
CA GLN A 68 -9.79 9.19 -2.74
C GLN A 68 -9.36 7.86 -2.11
N PHE A 69 -8.12 7.46 -2.37
CA PHE A 69 -7.56 6.27 -1.73
C PHE A 69 -7.51 6.47 -0.21
N ARG A 70 -8.07 5.50 0.53
CA ARG A 70 -8.11 5.57 1.99
C ARG A 70 -8.15 4.16 2.59
N TRP A 71 -7.28 3.93 3.56
CA TRP A 71 -7.34 2.72 4.39
C TRP A 71 -8.45 2.85 5.43
N ARG A 72 -9.17 1.74 5.68
CA ARG A 72 -10.05 1.62 6.83
C ARG A 72 -9.23 1.19 8.05
N LEU A 73 -8.60 2.16 8.70
CA LEU A 73 -7.68 1.86 9.80
C LEU A 73 -8.38 1.40 11.07
N ASP A 74 -9.67 1.68 11.22
CA ASP A 74 -10.46 1.15 12.34
C ASP A 74 -10.58 -0.39 12.29
N ASP A 75 -10.46 -0.95 11.09
CA ASP A 75 -10.53 -2.40 10.85
C ASP A 75 -9.15 -3.03 10.66
N LEU A 76 -8.07 -2.30 10.89
CA LEU A 76 -6.71 -2.83 10.75
C LEU A 76 -6.52 -4.03 11.69
N ARG A 77 -6.01 -5.13 11.14
CA ARG A 77 -5.64 -6.33 11.89
C ARG A 77 -4.15 -6.57 11.76
N THR A 78 -3.54 -7.03 12.85
CA THR A 78 -2.10 -7.24 12.90
C THR A 78 -1.75 -8.56 13.55
N LEU A 79 -0.66 -9.15 13.09
CA LEU A 79 0.01 -10.29 13.72
C LEU A 79 1.46 -9.89 13.91
N ILE A 80 2.01 -10.09 15.09
CA ILE A 80 3.37 -9.69 15.43
C ILE A 80 4.14 -10.90 15.95
N SER A 81 5.35 -11.12 15.43
CA SER A 81 6.21 -12.22 15.85
C SER A 81 6.66 -12.08 17.32
N GLY A 82 7.08 -13.19 17.93
CA GLY A 82 7.52 -13.18 19.31
C GLY A 82 8.73 -12.29 19.59
N ASP A 83 9.64 -12.15 18.62
CA ASP A 83 10.79 -11.26 18.71
C ASP A 83 10.47 -9.81 18.33
N ARG A 84 9.24 -9.54 17.87
CA ARG A 84 8.76 -8.22 17.48
C ARG A 84 9.54 -7.59 16.31
N LEU A 85 10.16 -8.42 15.48
CA LEU A 85 10.94 -7.97 14.31
C LEU A 85 10.23 -8.24 12.99
N THR A 86 9.15 -9.04 13.00
CA THR A 86 8.32 -9.32 11.83
C THR A 86 6.85 -9.13 12.21
N ALA A 87 6.07 -8.59 11.30
CA ALA A 87 4.65 -8.41 11.52
C ALA A 87 3.88 -8.58 10.21
N VAL A 88 2.58 -8.80 10.33
CA VAL A 88 1.65 -8.79 9.21
C VAL A 88 0.57 -7.76 9.52
N GLY A 89 0.36 -6.84 8.60
CA GLY A 89 -0.76 -5.91 8.65
C GLY A 89 -1.78 -6.26 7.56
N MET A 90 -3.06 -6.25 7.93
CA MET A 90 -4.16 -6.54 7.01
C MET A 90 -5.16 -5.41 7.08
N ALA A 91 -5.49 -4.83 5.93
CA ALA A 91 -6.42 -3.71 5.88
C ALA A 91 -7.26 -3.72 4.61
N VAL A 92 -8.44 -3.15 4.72
CA VAL A 92 -9.32 -2.85 3.59
C VAL A 92 -9.10 -1.40 3.19
N PHE A 93 -9.14 -1.12 1.90
CA PHE A 93 -9.09 0.25 1.40
C PHE A 93 -10.30 0.58 0.54
N GLU A 94 -10.58 1.86 0.43
CA GLU A 94 -11.55 2.44 -0.49
C GLU A 94 -10.81 3.32 -1.47
N SER A 95 -11.31 3.39 -2.68
CA SER A 95 -10.84 4.34 -3.68
C SER A 95 -11.91 4.56 -4.73
N THR A 96 -11.70 5.55 -5.56
CA THR A 96 -12.53 5.81 -6.74
C THR A 96 -11.71 5.50 -7.98
N GLY A 97 -12.25 4.66 -8.84
CA GLY A 97 -11.70 4.38 -10.16
C GLY A 97 -12.53 5.04 -11.24
N TYR A 98 -12.04 5.00 -12.47
CA TYR A 98 -12.72 5.61 -13.62
C TYR A 98 -12.71 4.66 -14.79
N SER A 99 -13.87 4.51 -15.43
CA SER A 99 -13.99 3.74 -16.67
C SER A 99 -13.27 4.45 -17.82
N GLU A 100 -13.11 3.76 -18.95
CA GLU A 100 -12.50 4.35 -20.14
C GLU A 100 -13.23 5.63 -20.61
N GLY A 101 -14.55 5.67 -20.40
CA GLY A 101 -15.38 6.84 -20.69
C GLY A 101 -15.39 7.91 -19.60
N GLY A 102 -14.61 7.74 -18.52
CA GLY A 102 -14.51 8.71 -17.44
C GLY A 102 -15.56 8.58 -16.34
N ARG A 103 -16.37 7.51 -16.35
CA ARG A 103 -17.37 7.28 -15.31
C ARG A 103 -16.69 6.78 -14.03
N ALA A 104 -16.97 7.44 -12.92
CA ALA A 104 -16.47 7.03 -11.61
C ALA A 104 -17.15 5.74 -11.13
N PHE A 105 -16.37 4.88 -10.47
CA PHE A 105 -16.89 3.70 -9.79
C PHE A 105 -16.13 3.47 -8.48
N ASP A 106 -16.78 2.80 -7.52
CA ASP A 106 -16.14 2.42 -6.28
C ASP A 106 -15.11 1.32 -6.56
N ARG A 107 -13.89 1.52 -6.08
CA ARG A 107 -12.78 0.59 -6.28
C ARG A 107 -12.17 0.19 -4.95
N PRO A 108 -12.91 -0.59 -4.14
CA PRO A 108 -12.43 -1.09 -2.87
C PRO A 108 -11.55 -2.32 -3.06
N GLY A 109 -10.67 -2.54 -2.10
CA GLY A 109 -9.81 -3.70 -2.10
C GLY A 109 -9.27 -4.01 -0.73
N ARG A 110 -8.36 -4.95 -0.69
CA ARG A 110 -7.77 -5.42 0.55
C ARG A 110 -6.29 -5.73 0.33
N ALA A 111 -5.52 -5.56 1.38
CA ALA A 111 -4.09 -5.82 1.33
C ALA A 111 -3.63 -6.61 2.53
N THR A 112 -2.69 -7.51 2.29
CA THR A 112 -1.87 -8.13 3.31
C THR A 112 -0.44 -7.62 3.10
N VAL A 113 0.16 -7.11 4.17
CA VAL A 113 1.51 -6.53 4.13
C VAL A 113 2.37 -7.25 5.16
N VAL A 114 3.47 -7.82 4.71
CA VAL A 114 4.49 -8.38 5.60
C VAL A 114 5.54 -7.32 5.88
N LEU A 115 5.75 -7.04 7.15
CA LEU A 115 6.61 -5.97 7.64
C LEU A 115 7.79 -6.53 8.41
N GLY A 116 8.93 -5.88 8.32
CA GLY A 116 10.12 -6.23 9.07
C GLY A 116 10.86 -5.01 9.55
N ARG A 117 11.75 -5.20 10.52
CA ARG A 117 12.64 -4.17 11.05
C ARG A 117 13.85 -4.82 11.71
N GLN A 118 14.93 -4.05 11.86
CA GLN A 118 16.19 -4.55 12.44
C GLN A 118 16.16 -4.60 13.96
N ALA A 119 15.44 -3.67 14.58
CA ALA A 119 15.36 -3.58 16.04
C ALA A 119 13.96 -3.13 16.47
N VAL A 120 13.57 -3.57 17.66
CA VAL A 120 12.32 -3.13 18.29
C VAL A 120 12.34 -1.62 18.48
N GLY A 121 11.22 -0.97 18.17
CA GLY A 121 11.09 0.48 18.23
C GLY A 121 11.39 1.20 16.92
N GLU A 122 12.06 0.54 15.97
CA GLU A 122 12.27 1.11 14.64
C GLU A 122 10.99 1.11 13.82
N GLU A 123 10.94 1.95 12.80
CA GLU A 123 9.87 1.99 11.83
C GLU A 123 9.80 0.66 11.07
N TRP A 124 8.58 0.23 10.76
CA TRP A 124 8.34 -0.96 9.96
C TRP A 124 8.61 -0.70 8.47
N VAL A 125 9.15 -1.70 7.80
CA VAL A 125 9.42 -1.67 6.36
C VAL A 125 8.75 -2.88 5.70
N ALA A 126 8.01 -2.67 4.63
CA ALA A 126 7.32 -3.75 3.95
C ALA A 126 8.27 -4.60 3.13
N GLN A 127 8.17 -5.92 3.31
CA GLN A 127 8.93 -6.94 2.58
C GLN A 127 8.08 -7.63 1.52
N HIS A 128 6.76 -7.63 1.71
CA HIS A 128 5.81 -8.24 0.79
C HIS A 128 4.47 -7.54 0.90
N THR A 129 3.80 -7.38 -0.23
CA THR A 129 2.42 -6.95 -0.28
C THR A 129 1.62 -7.83 -1.23
N HIS A 130 0.39 -8.11 -0.84
CA HIS A 130 -0.60 -8.75 -1.69
C HIS A 130 -1.86 -7.89 -1.68
N VAL A 131 -2.19 -7.32 -2.82
CA VAL A 131 -3.36 -6.47 -2.99
C VAL A 131 -4.35 -7.16 -3.90
N SER A 132 -5.62 -7.20 -3.49
CA SER A 132 -6.70 -7.75 -4.30
C SER A 132 -7.91 -6.83 -4.24
N LEU A 133 -8.64 -6.75 -5.33
CA LEU A 133 -9.90 -6.02 -5.38
C LEU A 133 -11.05 -6.95 -4.99
N PHE A 134 -12.16 -6.36 -4.53
CA PHE A 134 -13.36 -7.14 -4.27
C PHE A 134 -13.94 -7.68 -5.60
N PRO A 135 -14.67 -8.83 -5.55
CA PRO A 135 -15.30 -9.40 -6.73
C PRO A 135 -16.12 -8.37 -7.50
N SER A 136 -16.08 -8.44 -8.81
CA SER A 136 -16.81 -7.55 -9.74
C SER A 136 -16.28 -6.11 -9.80
N THR A 137 -15.20 -5.80 -9.07
CA THR A 137 -14.55 -4.50 -9.20
C THR A 137 -13.64 -4.49 -10.43
N PRO A 138 -13.79 -3.52 -11.35
CA PRO A 138 -12.89 -3.44 -12.50
C PRO A 138 -11.44 -3.26 -12.04
N ALA A 139 -10.54 -4.09 -12.55
CA ALA A 139 -9.12 -4.04 -12.15
C ALA A 139 -8.46 -2.75 -12.61
N ARG A 140 -8.78 -2.30 -13.81
CA ARG A 140 -8.18 -1.12 -14.41
C ARG A 140 -8.99 0.14 -14.13
N SER A 141 -8.30 1.20 -13.73
CA SER A 141 -8.85 2.55 -13.68
C SER A 141 -8.14 3.41 -14.72
N PHE A 142 -8.93 4.08 -15.55
CA PHE A 142 -8.41 4.95 -16.62
C PHE A 142 -8.21 6.39 -16.15
N GLY A 143 -8.92 6.83 -15.12
CA GLY A 143 -9.01 8.13 -14.45
C GLY A 143 -8.23 9.31 -14.99
N PRO A 144 -8.40 10.50 -14.47
CA PRO A 144 -7.47 11.56 -14.85
C PRO A 144 -6.07 11.14 -14.42
N LYS A 145 -5.13 11.11 -15.36
CA LYS A 145 -3.75 10.78 -15.07
C LYS A 145 -3.15 11.89 -14.22
N ARG A 146 -2.84 11.56 -12.97
CA ARG A 146 -2.14 12.48 -12.06
C ARG A 146 -0.66 12.18 -12.10
N GLU A 147 0.16 13.19 -12.07
CA GLU A 147 1.61 13.05 -12.12
C GLU A 147 2.22 13.18 -10.72
N GLN A 148 3.43 12.62 -10.58
CA GLN A 148 4.20 12.78 -9.36
C GLN A 148 4.45 14.29 -9.11
N PRO A 149 4.35 14.75 -7.84
CA PRO A 149 4.69 16.13 -7.52
C PRO A 149 6.09 16.49 -7.99
N SER A 150 6.24 17.69 -8.57
CA SER A 150 7.55 18.18 -8.95
C SER A 150 8.43 18.30 -7.72
N ALA A 151 9.67 17.82 -7.84
CA ALA A 151 10.69 18.05 -6.81
C ALA A 151 11.06 19.54 -6.86
N LEU A 152 10.69 20.27 -5.82
CA LEU A 152 11.10 21.66 -5.62
C LEU A 152 12.29 21.73 -4.70
#